data_ae9562c46db349970d19548f6bcd7430
#
_entry.id   ae9562c46db349970d19548f6bcd7430
#
_cell.length_a   1.000
_cell.length_b   1.000
_cell.length_c   1.000
_cell.angle_alpha   90.00
_cell.angle_beta   90.00
_cell.angle_gamma   90.00
#
_symmetry.space_group_name_H-M   'P 1'
#
loop_
_entity.id
_entity.type
_entity.pdbx_description
1 polymer ?
#
loop_
_entity_poly.entity_id
_entity_poly.type
_entity_poly.pdbx_seq_one_letter_code
_entity_poly.pdbx_strand_id
1 'polypeptide(L)'
;ATYGKVRWVGSILTVDGARRAENLNNNYFLNGRHTPLLIMVKGGSLTDDSFAKLKEYMNGIRGEAGQHSFMVLETEAADNRTGFNAENRPEVEVKDLAAILQKDELFQDYLENNRRKVQSAFQLPDLYTGYTTDFNRATAQTAMEVTEKQVFQPERRRLACAINNP
;
A
#
# COMPACT_ATOMS: atom_id res chain seq x y z
N ALA A 1 28.85 25.61 10.59
CA ALA A 1 27.98 24.50 11.01
C ALA A 1 28.87 23.32 11.34
N THR A 2 28.90 22.92 12.59
CA THR A 2 29.79 21.90 13.14
C THR A 2 29.29 20.46 12.93
N TYR A 3 28.11 20.29 12.33
CA TYR A 3 27.49 18.98 12.18
C TYR A 3 27.30 18.65 10.69
N GLY A 4 27.74 17.45 10.29
CA GLY A 4 27.51 16.92 8.96
C GLY A 4 26.01 16.63 8.74
N LYS A 5 25.52 16.86 7.51
CA LYS A 5 24.16 16.43 7.11
C LYS A 5 24.24 15.03 6.51
N VAL A 6 23.38 14.13 6.99
CA VAL A 6 23.26 12.81 6.37
C VAL A 6 22.61 12.90 5.00
N ARG A 7 23.06 12.09 4.04
CA ARG A 7 22.61 12.14 2.63
C ARG A 7 21.12 11.88 2.45
N TRP A 8 20.57 11.00 3.25
CA TRP A 8 19.18 10.59 3.13
C TRP A 8 18.17 11.58 3.74
N VAL A 9 18.61 12.66 4.41
CA VAL A 9 17.69 13.66 5.01
C VAL A 9 16.72 14.24 3.98
N GLY A 10 17.19 14.48 2.75
CA GLY A 10 16.32 14.94 1.67
C GLY A 10 15.24 13.94 1.24
N SER A 11 15.43 12.67 1.57
CA SER A 11 14.54 11.57 1.22
C SER A 11 13.73 11.03 2.40
N ILE A 12 13.70 11.75 3.55
CA ILE A 12 13.05 11.27 4.78
C ILE A 12 11.56 10.96 4.57
N LEU A 13 10.84 11.81 3.83
CA LEU A 13 9.43 11.57 3.50
C LEU A 13 9.25 10.34 2.58
N THR A 14 10.20 10.10 1.70
CA THR A 14 10.22 8.93 0.82
C THR A 14 10.39 7.65 1.62
N VAL A 15 11.29 7.66 2.60
CA VAL A 15 11.54 6.51 3.50
C VAL A 15 10.33 6.26 4.41
N ASP A 16 9.79 7.31 5.04
CA ASP A 16 8.59 7.20 5.88
C ASP A 16 7.38 6.72 5.08
N GLY A 17 7.16 7.28 3.88
CA GLY A 17 6.08 6.87 3.00
C GLY A 17 6.19 5.41 2.56
N ALA A 18 7.39 4.93 2.22
CA ALA A 18 7.62 3.52 1.89
C ALA A 18 7.29 2.63 3.11
N ARG A 19 7.72 3.01 4.31
CA ARG A 19 7.42 2.26 5.53
C ARG A 19 5.93 2.21 5.85
N ARG A 20 5.20 3.29 5.62
CA ARG A 20 3.74 3.33 5.79
C ARG A 20 3.02 2.45 4.78
N ALA A 21 3.46 2.43 3.53
CA ALA A 21 2.92 1.55 2.49
C ALA A 21 3.16 0.07 2.84
N GLU A 22 4.35 -0.29 3.29
CA GLU A 22 4.65 -1.64 3.77
C GLU A 22 3.78 -2.04 4.97
N ASN A 23 3.62 -1.15 5.95
CA ASN A 23 2.76 -1.40 7.11
C ASN A 23 1.30 -1.60 6.70
N LEU A 24 0.80 -0.80 5.74
CA LEU A 24 -0.56 -0.95 5.23
C LEU A 24 -0.72 -2.29 4.53
N ASN A 25 0.22 -2.69 3.68
CA ASN A 25 0.22 -3.99 3.04
C ASN A 25 0.26 -5.13 4.06
N ASN A 26 1.13 -5.02 5.08
CA ASN A 26 1.19 -6.00 6.15
C ASN A 26 -0.12 -6.12 6.93
N ASN A 27 -0.80 -4.98 7.20
CA ASN A 27 -2.11 -4.99 7.84
C ASN A 27 -3.18 -5.67 6.96
N TYR A 28 -3.10 -5.54 5.64
CA TYR A 28 -3.98 -6.27 4.72
C TYR A 28 -3.76 -7.79 4.81
N PHE A 29 -2.52 -8.25 4.95
CA PHE A 29 -2.24 -9.67 5.14
C PHE A 29 -2.70 -10.19 6.51
N LEU A 30 -2.49 -9.41 7.57
CA LEU A 30 -2.83 -9.84 8.93
C LEU A 30 -4.33 -9.84 9.22
N ASN A 31 -5.05 -8.83 8.72
CA ASN A 31 -6.46 -8.61 9.03
C ASN A 31 -7.42 -9.07 7.92
N GLY A 32 -6.87 -9.58 6.82
CA GLY A 32 -7.62 -9.77 5.59
C GLY A 32 -7.87 -8.43 4.89
N ARG A 33 -8.00 -8.49 3.58
CA ARG A 33 -8.29 -7.31 2.76
C ARG A 33 -9.78 -7.03 2.84
N HIS A 34 -10.19 -6.18 3.76
CA HIS A 34 -11.57 -5.71 3.79
C HIS A 34 -11.79 -4.79 2.60
N THR A 35 -12.45 -5.29 1.60
CA THR A 35 -12.99 -4.47 0.52
C THR A 35 -14.07 -3.57 1.09
N PRO A 36 -13.99 -2.24 0.93
CA PRO A 36 -15.08 -1.37 1.32
C PRO A 36 -16.31 -1.71 0.46
N LEU A 37 -17.31 -2.29 1.08
CA LEU A 37 -18.59 -2.64 0.46
C LEU A 37 -19.61 -1.56 0.75
N LEU A 38 -20.33 -1.11 -0.26
CA LEU A 38 -21.49 -0.27 -0.12
C LEU A 38 -22.74 -1.16 -0.30
N ILE A 39 -23.48 -1.37 0.78
CA ILE A 39 -24.74 -2.09 0.76
C ILE A 39 -25.88 -1.08 0.73
N MET A 40 -26.64 -1.06 -0.35
CA MET A 40 -27.80 -0.19 -0.50
C MET A 40 -29.07 -1.03 -0.48
N VAL A 41 -30.00 -0.65 0.39
CA VAL A 41 -31.35 -1.22 0.45
C VAL A 41 -32.33 -0.21 -0.14
N LYS A 42 -32.99 -0.58 -1.23
CA LYS A 42 -34.00 0.24 -1.91
C LYS A 42 -35.40 -0.34 -1.64
N GLY A 43 -36.37 0.52 -1.38
CA GLY A 43 -37.76 0.09 -1.21
C GLY A 43 -38.08 -0.65 0.07
N GLY A 44 -37.16 -0.66 1.03
CA GLY A 44 -37.35 -1.33 2.32
C GLY A 44 -36.26 -0.98 3.32
N SER A 45 -36.24 -1.67 4.44
CA SER A 45 -35.23 -1.61 5.48
C SER A 45 -34.70 -3.01 5.81
N LEU A 46 -33.51 -3.08 6.38
CA LEU A 46 -33.03 -4.30 7.02
C LEU A 46 -33.79 -4.52 8.33
N THR A 47 -34.11 -5.77 8.65
CA THR A 47 -34.63 -6.10 9.98
C THR A 47 -33.51 -5.81 11.01
N ASP A 48 -33.93 -5.49 12.26
CA ASP A 48 -32.99 -5.22 13.36
C ASP A 48 -32.04 -6.41 13.60
N ASP A 49 -32.56 -7.64 13.46
CA ASP A 49 -31.75 -8.85 13.57
C ASP A 49 -30.75 -8.99 12.45
N SER A 50 -31.11 -8.69 11.20
CA SER A 50 -30.23 -8.70 10.05
C SER A 50 -29.13 -7.61 10.14
N PHE A 51 -29.51 -6.44 10.66
CA PHE A 51 -28.53 -5.36 10.89
C PHE A 51 -27.51 -5.73 11.99
N ALA A 52 -27.98 -6.36 13.08
CA ALA A 52 -27.12 -6.86 14.14
C ALA A 52 -26.14 -7.95 13.62
N LYS A 53 -26.65 -8.91 12.86
CA LYS A 53 -25.86 -9.97 12.21
C LYS A 53 -24.84 -9.39 11.22
N LEU A 54 -25.22 -8.38 10.43
CA LEU A 54 -24.31 -7.69 9.51
C LEU A 54 -23.15 -7.04 10.26
N LYS A 55 -23.45 -6.34 11.34
CA LYS A 55 -22.45 -5.69 12.18
C LYS A 55 -21.50 -6.69 12.85
N GLU A 56 -22.01 -7.79 13.35
CA GLU A 56 -21.22 -8.87 13.94
C GLU A 56 -20.33 -9.53 12.88
N TYR A 57 -20.88 -9.85 11.73
CA TYR A 57 -20.16 -10.39 10.60
C TYR A 57 -19.01 -9.48 10.15
N MET A 58 -19.26 -8.20 9.93
CA MET A 58 -18.24 -7.22 9.55
C MET A 58 -17.12 -7.07 10.60
N ASN A 59 -17.44 -7.24 11.87
CA ASN A 59 -16.46 -7.23 12.95
C ASN A 59 -15.69 -8.56 13.07
N GLY A 60 -16.29 -9.67 12.67
CA GLY A 60 -15.74 -11.02 12.73
C GLY A 60 -14.84 -11.40 11.56
N ILE A 61 -14.98 -10.69 10.42
CA ILE A 61 -14.14 -10.95 9.23
C ILE A 61 -12.75 -10.38 9.46
N ARG A 62 -11.88 -11.13 10.13
CA ARG A 62 -10.47 -10.78 10.33
C ARG A 62 -9.61 -12.02 10.07
N GLY A 63 -8.51 -11.83 9.30
CA GLY A 63 -7.58 -12.91 8.99
C GLY A 63 -8.09 -13.94 7.97
N GLU A 64 -7.34 -15.02 7.81
CA GLU A 64 -7.61 -16.07 6.80
C GLU A 64 -8.95 -16.79 7.00
N ALA A 65 -9.38 -16.97 8.24
CA ALA A 65 -10.64 -17.69 8.55
C ALA A 65 -11.90 -16.96 8.07
N GLY A 66 -11.84 -15.64 7.89
CA GLY A 66 -12.97 -14.82 7.42
C GLY A 66 -13.15 -14.75 5.91
N GLN A 67 -12.16 -15.17 5.12
CA GLN A 67 -12.13 -14.93 3.66
C GLN A 67 -13.21 -15.69 2.88
N HIS A 68 -13.76 -16.77 3.41
CA HIS A 68 -14.78 -17.61 2.76
C HIS A 68 -16.14 -17.55 3.46
N SER A 69 -16.36 -16.58 4.35
CA SER A 69 -17.61 -16.44 5.05
C SER A 69 -18.64 -15.79 4.15
N PHE A 70 -19.89 -16.26 4.22
CA PHE A 70 -21.03 -15.64 3.56
C PHE A 70 -22.10 -15.25 4.61
N MET A 71 -22.93 -14.31 4.26
CA MET A 71 -24.00 -13.85 5.13
C MET A 71 -25.30 -13.74 4.35
N VAL A 72 -26.40 -14.07 5.00
CA VAL A 72 -27.74 -13.91 4.47
C VAL A 72 -28.39 -12.71 5.16
N LEU A 73 -28.90 -11.77 4.38
CA LEU A 73 -29.61 -10.59 4.86
C LEU A 73 -31.08 -10.73 4.54
N GLU A 74 -31.95 -10.47 5.53
CA GLU A 74 -33.40 -10.37 5.39
C GLU A 74 -33.78 -8.90 5.32
N THR A 75 -34.69 -8.59 4.39
CA THR A 75 -35.23 -7.24 4.21
C THR A 75 -36.71 -7.22 4.35
N GLU A 76 -37.23 -6.20 5.02
CA GLU A 76 -38.68 -5.94 5.12
C GLU A 76 -39.07 -4.86 4.11
N ALA A 77 -40.20 -5.07 3.44
CA ALA A 77 -40.77 -4.05 2.57
C ALA A 77 -41.26 -2.85 3.40
N ALA A 78 -40.99 -1.64 2.91
CA ALA A 78 -41.58 -0.45 3.51
C ALA A 78 -43.11 -0.55 3.48
N ASP A 79 -43.77 -0.41 4.64
CA ASP A 79 -45.22 -0.56 4.81
C ASP A 79 -45.93 0.65 4.17
N ASN A 80 -46.04 0.67 2.85
CA ASN A 80 -46.80 1.65 2.09
C ASN A 80 -48.21 1.09 1.85
N ARG A 81 -49.08 1.23 2.86
CA ARG A 81 -50.51 0.79 2.82
C ARG A 81 -51.40 1.60 1.89
N THR A 82 -50.86 2.39 0.99
CA THR A 82 -51.69 3.19 0.07
C THR A 82 -51.16 3.06 -1.36
N GLY A 83 -51.72 2.08 -2.08
CA GLY A 83 -51.58 2.05 -3.55
C GLY A 83 -51.33 0.68 -4.14
N PHE A 84 -52.15 0.34 -5.11
CA PHE A 84 -52.17 -0.90 -5.90
C PHE A 84 -50.92 -1.15 -6.78
N ASN A 85 -49.75 -0.72 -6.40
CA ASN A 85 -48.51 -0.97 -7.18
C ASN A 85 -47.65 -2.05 -6.53
N ALA A 86 -47.71 -3.23 -7.12
CA ALA A 86 -46.99 -4.44 -6.75
C ALA A 86 -45.46 -4.37 -7.01
N GLU A 87 -44.90 -3.18 -7.21
CA GLU A 87 -43.51 -3.02 -7.64
C GLU A 87 -42.51 -2.64 -6.53
N ASN A 88 -42.95 -2.46 -5.30
CA ASN A 88 -42.05 -2.14 -4.18
C ASN A 88 -41.51 -3.42 -3.51
N ARG A 89 -40.78 -4.24 -4.25
CA ARG A 89 -39.98 -5.29 -3.62
C ARG A 89 -38.70 -4.67 -3.11
N PRO A 90 -38.28 -4.95 -1.87
CA PRO A 90 -37.01 -4.50 -1.38
C PRO A 90 -35.89 -5.12 -2.23
N GLU A 91 -35.01 -4.28 -2.78
CA GLU A 91 -33.87 -4.67 -3.55
C GLU A 91 -32.60 -4.36 -2.77
N VAL A 92 -31.74 -5.35 -2.60
CA VAL A 92 -30.41 -5.17 -2.00
C VAL A 92 -29.38 -5.12 -3.10
N GLU A 93 -28.74 -3.99 -3.23
CA GLU A 93 -27.61 -3.79 -4.17
C GLU A 93 -26.30 -3.71 -3.38
N VAL A 94 -25.38 -4.62 -3.66
CA VAL A 94 -24.03 -4.63 -3.07
C VAL A 94 -23.04 -4.12 -4.10
N LYS A 95 -22.40 -3.01 -3.82
CA LYS A 95 -21.33 -2.44 -4.66
C LYS A 95 -19.98 -2.62 -3.99
N ASP A 96 -19.07 -3.25 -4.71
CA ASP A 96 -17.67 -3.30 -4.34
C ASP A 96 -16.99 -1.98 -4.74
N LEU A 97 -16.52 -1.24 -3.74
CA LEU A 97 -15.78 0.00 -3.94
C LEU A 97 -14.28 -0.22 -4.14
N ALA A 98 -13.81 -1.44 -3.97
CA ALA A 98 -12.39 -1.76 -4.11
C ALA A 98 -11.87 -1.50 -5.53
N ALA A 99 -12.68 -1.79 -6.54
CA ALA A 99 -12.32 -1.54 -7.94
C ALA A 99 -12.06 -0.05 -8.24
N ILE A 100 -12.68 0.84 -7.47
CA ILE A 100 -12.51 2.29 -7.61
C ILE A 100 -11.24 2.77 -6.88
N LEU A 101 -10.93 2.16 -5.74
CA LEU A 101 -9.86 2.58 -4.83
C LEU A 101 -8.50 1.92 -5.10
N GLN A 102 -8.48 0.82 -5.87
CA GLN A 102 -7.30 -0.02 -6.01
C GLN A 102 -6.90 -0.25 -7.46
N LYS A 103 -6.41 0.80 -8.10
CA LYS A 103 -5.70 0.70 -9.39
C LYS A 103 -4.22 0.37 -9.24
N ASP A 104 -3.69 0.45 -8.02
CA ASP A 104 -2.27 0.25 -7.75
C ASP A 104 -2.04 -1.12 -7.06
N GLU A 105 -1.19 -1.94 -7.63
CA GLU A 105 -0.84 -3.26 -7.13
C GLU A 105 -0.09 -3.18 -5.79
N LEU A 106 -0.83 -2.89 -4.70
CA LEU A 106 -0.29 -2.78 -3.33
C LEU A 106 0.86 -1.76 -3.23
N PHE A 107 0.74 -0.64 -3.92
CA PHE A 107 1.76 0.43 -3.95
C PHE A 107 3.12 0.01 -4.52
N GLN A 108 3.14 -0.98 -5.41
CA GLN A 108 4.40 -1.52 -5.92
C GLN A 108 5.20 -0.47 -6.69
N ASP A 109 4.56 0.28 -7.57
CA ASP A 109 5.17 1.38 -8.31
C ASP A 109 5.66 2.49 -7.38
N TYR A 110 4.88 2.78 -6.32
CA TYR A 110 5.25 3.76 -5.32
C TYR A 110 6.51 3.34 -4.55
N LEU A 111 6.58 2.09 -4.09
CA LEU A 111 7.73 1.54 -3.38
C LEU A 111 8.98 1.51 -4.26
N GLU A 112 8.83 1.07 -5.52
CA GLU A 112 9.92 1.06 -6.49
C GLU A 112 10.47 2.47 -6.77
N ASN A 113 9.58 3.45 -6.96
CA ASN A 113 9.97 4.83 -7.17
C ASN A 113 10.65 5.43 -5.93
N ASN A 114 10.19 5.11 -4.73
CA ASN A 114 10.81 5.52 -3.48
C ASN A 114 12.20 4.91 -3.31
N ARG A 115 12.38 3.65 -3.65
CA ARG A 115 13.67 2.97 -3.68
C ARG A 115 14.66 3.71 -4.58
N ARG A 116 14.26 4.03 -5.82
CA ARG A 116 15.11 4.76 -6.78
C ARG A 116 15.49 6.14 -6.29
N LYS A 117 14.58 6.87 -5.63
CA LYS A 117 14.89 8.18 -5.04
C LYS A 117 15.93 8.10 -3.94
N VAL A 118 15.80 7.13 -3.03
CA VAL A 118 16.79 6.91 -1.95
C VAL A 118 18.15 6.51 -2.54
N GLN A 119 18.14 5.57 -3.50
CA GLN A 119 19.34 5.12 -4.19
C GLN A 119 20.07 6.25 -4.88
N SER A 120 19.34 7.15 -5.55
CA SER A 120 19.88 8.36 -6.18
C SER A 120 20.56 9.29 -5.16
N ALA A 121 20.02 9.40 -3.93
CA ALA A 121 20.64 10.19 -2.87
C ALA A 121 22.04 9.68 -2.47
N PHE A 122 22.27 8.37 -2.61
CA PHE A 122 23.57 7.74 -2.39
C PHE A 122 24.43 7.65 -3.66
N GLN A 123 23.88 8.00 -4.82
CA GLN A 123 24.54 7.92 -6.13
C GLN A 123 25.05 6.51 -6.47
N LEU A 124 24.31 5.49 -6.04
CA LEU A 124 24.65 4.09 -6.27
C LEU A 124 23.85 3.54 -7.45
N PRO A 125 24.50 2.91 -8.44
CA PRO A 125 23.79 2.19 -9.49
C PRO A 125 23.14 0.90 -8.96
N ASP A 126 22.15 0.38 -9.68
CA ASP A 126 21.36 -0.81 -9.31
C ASP A 126 22.23 -2.05 -9.05
N LEU A 127 23.40 -2.11 -9.69
CA LEU A 127 24.38 -3.17 -9.48
C LEU A 127 24.76 -3.38 -8.01
N TYR A 128 24.89 -2.30 -7.23
CA TYR A 128 25.28 -2.36 -5.83
C TYR A 128 24.13 -2.65 -4.88
N THR A 129 22.89 -2.52 -5.36
CA THR A 129 21.68 -2.76 -4.55
C THR A 129 21.08 -4.13 -4.79
N GLY A 130 21.62 -4.90 -5.74
CA GLY A 130 21.13 -6.24 -6.06
C GLY A 130 19.83 -6.28 -6.89
N TYR A 131 19.34 -5.13 -7.37
CA TYR A 131 18.13 -5.04 -8.19
C TYR A 131 18.47 -4.96 -9.69
N THR A 132 19.26 -5.89 -10.14
CA THR A 132 19.70 -5.91 -11.55
C THR A 132 18.76 -6.79 -12.37
N THR A 133 18.13 -6.19 -13.37
CA THR A 133 17.30 -6.95 -14.32
C THR A 133 18.11 -7.40 -15.55
N ASP A 134 19.02 -6.56 -16.06
CA ASP A 134 19.81 -6.89 -17.25
C ASP A 134 21.14 -6.13 -17.24
N PHE A 135 22.20 -6.73 -16.69
CA PHE A 135 23.55 -6.16 -16.83
C PHE A 135 24.39 -6.99 -17.80
N ASN A 136 24.75 -6.36 -18.91
CA ASN A 136 25.87 -6.81 -19.72
C ASN A 136 27.17 -6.55 -18.94
N ARG A 137 28.15 -7.45 -19.05
CA ARG A 137 29.47 -7.34 -18.40
C ARG A 137 30.15 -5.97 -18.64
N ALA A 138 30.04 -5.43 -19.84
CA ALA A 138 30.66 -4.15 -20.19
C ALA A 138 30.01 -2.98 -19.46
N THR A 139 28.68 -2.95 -19.38
CA THR A 139 27.93 -1.90 -18.63
C THR A 139 28.14 -2.02 -17.13
N ALA A 140 28.22 -3.24 -16.60
CA ALA A 140 28.52 -3.48 -15.20
C ALA A 140 29.92 -2.96 -14.85
N GLN A 141 30.92 -3.27 -15.63
CA GLN A 141 32.30 -2.80 -15.40
C GLN A 141 32.42 -1.28 -15.47
N THR A 142 31.78 -0.65 -16.46
CA THR A 142 31.74 0.81 -16.57
C THR A 142 31.04 1.45 -15.37
N ALA A 143 29.89 0.90 -14.93
CA ALA A 143 29.17 1.39 -13.76
C ALA A 143 30.01 1.29 -12.48
N MET A 144 30.75 0.19 -12.30
CA MET A 144 31.66 0.01 -11.17
C MET A 144 32.82 1.05 -11.21
N GLU A 145 33.43 1.25 -12.34
CA GLU A 145 34.54 2.23 -12.48
C GLU A 145 34.07 3.66 -12.22
N VAL A 146 32.92 4.04 -12.77
CA VAL A 146 32.34 5.38 -12.55
C VAL A 146 31.99 5.58 -11.07
N THR A 147 31.35 4.61 -10.45
CA THR A 147 30.98 4.69 -9.02
C THR A 147 32.21 4.74 -8.13
N GLU A 148 33.25 3.94 -8.44
CA GLU A 148 34.52 3.98 -7.73
C GLU A 148 35.14 5.38 -7.76
N LYS A 149 35.24 5.98 -8.96
CA LYS A 149 35.86 7.29 -9.15
C LYS A 149 35.03 8.45 -8.57
N GLN A 150 33.70 8.40 -8.71
CA GLN A 150 32.83 9.53 -8.36
C GLN A 150 32.29 9.48 -6.92
N VAL A 151 32.12 8.28 -6.37
CA VAL A 151 31.51 8.10 -5.05
C VAL A 151 32.53 7.63 -4.02
N PHE A 152 33.15 6.48 -4.24
CA PHE A 152 33.97 5.84 -3.20
C PHE A 152 35.32 6.49 -2.99
N GLN A 153 36.02 6.88 -4.04
CA GLN A 153 37.32 7.53 -3.89
C GLN A 153 37.24 8.89 -3.18
N PRO A 154 36.30 9.80 -3.53
CA PRO A 154 36.17 11.06 -2.80
C PRO A 154 35.83 10.86 -1.32
N GLU A 155 35.02 9.84 -1.00
CA GLU A 155 34.65 9.56 0.40
C GLU A 155 35.82 9.01 1.19
N ARG A 156 36.56 8.07 0.63
CA ARG A 156 37.78 7.56 1.26
C ARG A 156 38.80 8.67 1.50
N ARG A 157 38.98 9.60 0.55
CA ARG A 157 39.87 10.77 0.73
C ARG A 157 39.38 11.67 1.86
N ARG A 158 38.07 11.93 1.98
CA ARG A 158 37.48 12.74 3.07
C ARG A 158 37.71 12.08 4.43
N LEU A 159 37.48 10.77 4.51
CA LEU A 159 37.72 10.00 5.73
C LEU A 159 39.21 10.00 6.11
N ALA A 160 40.10 9.75 5.15
CA ALA A 160 41.53 9.78 5.38
C ALA A 160 42.00 11.17 5.85
N CYS A 161 41.48 12.24 5.26
CA CYS A 161 41.77 13.60 5.68
C CYS A 161 41.30 13.88 7.12
N ALA A 162 40.11 13.43 7.46
CA ALA A 162 39.51 13.61 8.80
C ALA A 162 40.28 12.82 9.88
N ILE A 163 40.85 11.66 9.52
CA ILE A 163 41.63 10.83 10.47
C ILE A 163 43.05 11.38 10.63
N ASN A 164 43.67 11.82 9.55
CA ASN A 164 45.07 12.26 9.56
C ASN A 164 45.26 13.73 10.01
N ASN A 165 44.19 14.54 9.97
CA ASN A 165 44.17 15.93 10.45
C ASN A 165 43.02 16.10 11.43
N PRO A 166 43.17 15.70 12.71
CA PRO A 166 42.17 15.85 13.75
C PRO A 166 41.91 17.31 14.13
#